data_62ef7f00e6ba1d719d329cf1d9699ea2
#
_entry.id   62ef7f00e6ba1d719d329cf1d9699ea2
#
_cell.length_a   1.000
_cell.length_b   1.000
_cell.length_c   1.000
_cell.angle_alpha   90.00
_cell.angle_beta   90.00
_cell.angle_gamma   90.00
#
_symmetry.space_group_name_H-M   'P 1'
#
loop_
_entity.id
_entity.type
_entity.pdbx_description
1 polymer ?
#
loop_
_entity_poly.entity_id
_entity_poly.type
_entity_poly.pdbx_seq_one_letter_code
_entity_poly.pdbx_strand_id
1 'polypeptide(L)'
;MSSVRSSFFMPALLLALAACSSPPPIRTATAVDLERFMGDWYVIANIPTFIETNAYNAMESYRLAENGTVATTFSFRKGGFEGERKTYHPTGYIIDTQSNAVW
;
A
#
# COMPACT_ATOMS: atom_id res chain seq x y z
N MET A 1 -11.67 -52.51 48.22
CA MET A 1 -11.60 -52.38 46.79
C MET A 1 -11.80 -50.91 46.44
N SER A 2 -10.73 -50.18 46.26
CA SER A 2 -10.77 -48.76 45.91
C SER A 2 -10.80 -48.66 44.39
N SER A 3 -11.91 -48.15 43.84
CA SER A 3 -11.98 -47.86 42.42
C SER A 3 -11.33 -46.50 42.18
N VAL A 4 -10.19 -46.55 41.53
CA VAL A 4 -9.50 -45.35 41.07
C VAL A 4 -10.26 -44.83 39.84
N ARG A 5 -11.05 -43.79 40.05
CA ARG A 5 -11.61 -43.03 38.94
C ARG A 5 -10.52 -42.14 38.39
N SER A 6 -9.87 -42.54 37.34
CA SER A 6 -9.03 -41.71 36.53
C SER A 6 -9.89 -40.62 35.86
N SER A 7 -9.94 -39.46 36.47
CA SER A 7 -10.45 -38.26 35.77
C SER A 7 -9.44 -37.86 34.72
N PHE A 8 -9.71 -38.23 33.49
CA PHE A 8 -9.03 -37.65 32.35
C PHE A 8 -9.47 -36.20 32.24
N PHE A 9 -8.65 -35.30 32.79
CA PHE A 9 -8.72 -33.90 32.42
C PHE A 9 -8.16 -33.76 31.01
N MET A 10 -9.06 -33.67 30.05
CA MET A 10 -8.75 -33.29 28.70
C MET A 10 -8.48 -31.76 28.73
N PRO A 11 -7.26 -31.30 28.54
CA PRO A 11 -7.06 -29.88 28.35
C PRO A 11 -7.79 -29.50 27.08
N ALA A 12 -8.84 -28.73 27.21
CA ALA A 12 -9.43 -28.06 26.06
C ALA A 12 -8.34 -27.14 25.51
N LEU A 13 -7.69 -27.63 24.44
CA LEU A 13 -6.82 -26.80 23.61
C LEU A 13 -7.72 -25.77 22.95
N LEU A 14 -7.93 -24.66 23.63
CA LEU A 14 -8.43 -23.45 23.01
C LEU A 14 -7.39 -23.08 21.95
N LEU A 15 -7.60 -23.59 20.75
CA LEU A 15 -7.05 -22.93 19.57
C LEU A 15 -7.68 -21.55 19.55
N ALA A 16 -6.97 -20.58 20.11
CA ALA A 16 -7.18 -19.20 19.77
C ALA A 16 -6.86 -19.12 18.27
N LEU A 17 -7.87 -19.26 17.44
CA LEU A 17 -7.87 -18.77 16.08
C LEU A 17 -7.64 -17.28 16.23
N ALA A 18 -6.36 -16.88 16.19
CA ALA A 18 -5.99 -15.52 15.89
C ALA A 18 -6.60 -15.26 14.53
N ALA A 19 -7.83 -14.75 14.53
CA ALA A 19 -8.42 -14.21 13.34
C ALA A 19 -7.43 -13.15 12.86
N CYS A 20 -6.72 -13.45 11.78
CA CYS A 20 -6.04 -12.43 11.00
C CYS A 20 -7.16 -11.52 10.50
N SER A 21 -7.54 -10.54 11.34
CA SER A 21 -8.43 -9.49 10.93
C SER A 21 -7.67 -8.70 9.89
N SER A 22 -8.10 -8.81 8.64
CA SER A 22 -7.61 -7.90 7.59
C SER A 22 -7.81 -6.48 8.09
N PRO A 23 -6.82 -5.59 7.92
CA PRO A 23 -7.00 -4.19 8.27
C PRO A 23 -8.23 -3.64 7.56
N PRO A 24 -8.96 -2.71 8.17
CA PRO A 24 -10.12 -2.11 7.52
C PRO A 24 -9.70 -1.48 6.19
N PRO A 25 -10.54 -1.52 5.16
CA PRO A 25 -10.22 -0.93 3.88
C PRO A 25 -9.95 0.57 4.04
N ILE A 26 -8.93 1.05 3.33
CA ILE A 26 -8.60 2.48 3.31
C ILE A 26 -9.79 3.24 2.74
N ARG A 27 -10.22 4.29 3.47
CA ARG A 27 -11.26 5.17 2.96
C ARG A 27 -10.67 6.01 1.83
N THR A 28 -11.20 5.86 0.63
CA THR A 28 -10.84 6.67 -0.53
C THR A 28 -11.63 7.98 -0.58
N ALA A 29 -11.15 8.94 -1.36
CA ALA A 29 -11.92 10.14 -1.66
C ALA A 29 -13.20 9.78 -2.44
N THR A 30 -14.25 10.57 -2.26
CA THR A 30 -15.52 10.34 -2.97
C THR A 30 -15.46 10.68 -4.45
N ALA A 31 -14.58 11.63 -4.80
CA ALA A 31 -14.29 12.00 -6.19
C ALA A 31 -12.92 12.67 -6.26
N VAL A 32 -12.19 12.36 -7.33
CA VAL A 32 -10.91 12.99 -7.67
C VAL A 32 -11.01 13.61 -9.05
N ASP A 33 -10.69 14.88 -9.14
CA ASP A 33 -10.51 15.57 -10.41
C ASP A 33 -9.12 15.20 -10.96
N LEU A 34 -9.08 14.31 -11.93
CA LEU A 34 -7.83 13.79 -12.47
C LEU A 34 -6.96 14.87 -13.09
N GLU A 35 -7.55 15.82 -13.81
CA GLU A 35 -6.77 16.89 -14.46
C GLU A 35 -6.07 17.77 -13.43
N ARG A 36 -6.76 18.11 -12.36
CA ARG A 36 -6.18 18.88 -11.25
C ARG A 36 -5.20 18.08 -10.42
N PHE A 37 -5.32 16.76 -10.40
CA PHE A 37 -4.40 15.88 -9.67
C PHE A 37 -3.07 15.67 -10.43
N MET A 38 -3.04 15.90 -11.73
CA MET A 38 -1.80 15.77 -12.51
C MET A 38 -0.73 16.76 -12.06
N GLY A 39 0.51 16.49 -12.41
CA GLY A 39 1.68 17.29 -12.04
C GLY A 39 2.59 16.58 -11.05
N ASP A 40 3.39 17.37 -10.35
CA ASP A 40 4.45 16.89 -9.48
C ASP A 40 4.03 16.86 -8.01
N TRP A 41 4.28 15.73 -7.36
CA TRP A 41 3.96 15.51 -5.95
C TRP A 41 5.18 15.01 -5.20
N TYR A 42 5.55 15.69 -4.13
CA TYR A 42 6.56 15.18 -3.22
C TYR A 42 5.98 14.16 -2.27
N VAL A 43 6.66 13.02 -2.14
CA VAL A 43 6.28 11.98 -1.19
C VAL A 43 6.76 12.39 0.21
N ILE A 44 5.83 12.74 1.08
CA ILE A 44 6.13 13.16 2.45
C ILE A 44 5.99 12.03 3.47
N ALA A 45 5.23 10.99 3.14
CA ALA A 45 5.07 9.79 3.96
C ALA A 45 4.59 8.63 3.09
N ASN A 46 5.10 7.45 3.34
CA ASN A 46 4.68 6.22 2.68
C ASN A 46 4.91 5.00 3.59
N ILE A 47 4.27 3.90 3.24
CA ILE A 47 4.67 2.58 3.74
C ILE A 47 5.59 2.01 2.66
N PRO A 48 6.91 1.94 2.90
CA PRO A 48 7.85 1.67 1.83
C PRO A 48 7.69 0.25 1.27
N THR A 49 7.63 0.16 -0.04
CA THR A 49 7.82 -1.08 -0.77
C THR A 49 9.31 -1.44 -0.82
N PHE A 50 9.62 -2.61 -1.37
CA PHE A 50 11.02 -3.02 -1.55
C PHE A 50 11.86 -1.99 -2.34
N ILE A 51 11.27 -1.36 -3.35
CA ILE A 51 11.94 -0.35 -4.18
C ILE A 51 12.15 0.95 -3.42
N GLU A 52 11.20 1.31 -2.55
CA GLU A 52 11.18 2.59 -1.83
C GLU A 52 11.99 2.57 -0.54
N THR A 53 12.45 1.40 -0.11
CA THR A 53 13.37 1.29 1.02
C THR A 53 14.64 2.07 0.73
N ASN A 54 15.00 3.03 1.59
CA ASN A 54 16.10 3.97 1.37
C ASN A 54 15.89 4.96 0.21
N ALA A 55 14.63 5.26 -0.15
CA ALA A 55 14.31 6.33 -1.08
C ALA A 55 14.23 7.67 -0.35
N TYR A 56 15.02 8.64 -0.78
CA TYR A 56 15.07 9.98 -0.24
C TYR A 56 14.61 10.99 -1.29
N ASN A 57 13.97 12.06 -0.84
CA ASN A 57 13.48 13.13 -1.70
C ASN A 57 12.69 12.59 -2.91
N ALA A 58 11.78 11.68 -2.63
CA ALA A 58 10.97 11.03 -3.65
C ALA A 58 9.92 11.99 -4.22
N MET A 59 9.73 11.91 -5.51
CA MET A 59 8.75 12.69 -6.26
C MET A 59 8.03 11.79 -7.26
N GLU A 60 6.72 11.97 -7.35
CA GLU A 60 5.89 11.36 -8.36
C GLU A 60 5.31 12.44 -9.27
N SER A 61 5.49 12.26 -10.56
CA SER A 61 4.98 13.16 -11.58
C SER A 61 3.94 12.42 -12.42
N TYR A 62 2.73 12.96 -12.49
CA TYR A 62 1.60 12.33 -13.16
C TYR A 62 1.17 13.12 -14.38
N ARG A 63 0.90 12.41 -15.48
CA ARG A 63 0.36 12.98 -16.70
C ARG A 63 -0.74 12.07 -17.24
N LEU A 64 -1.92 12.64 -17.48
CA LEU A 64 -3.02 11.90 -18.09
C LEU A 64 -2.71 11.66 -19.57
N ALA A 65 -2.69 10.39 -19.98
CA ALA A 65 -2.45 9.99 -21.35
C ALA A 65 -3.77 9.99 -22.15
N GLU A 66 -3.67 10.07 -23.47
CA GLU A 66 -4.84 10.07 -24.38
C GLU A 66 -5.72 8.83 -24.25
N ASN A 67 -5.12 7.69 -23.89
CA ASN A 67 -5.85 6.44 -23.68
C ASN A 67 -6.53 6.32 -22.29
N GLY A 68 -6.48 7.37 -21.48
CA GLY A 68 -7.08 7.40 -20.14
C GLY A 68 -6.21 6.80 -19.04
N THR A 69 -5.01 6.35 -19.34
CA THR A 69 -4.05 5.92 -18.32
C THR A 69 -3.28 7.10 -17.75
N VAL A 70 -2.64 6.90 -16.60
CA VAL A 70 -1.78 7.90 -15.95
C VAL A 70 -0.32 7.53 -16.18
N ALA A 71 0.37 8.27 -17.04
CA ALA A 71 1.81 8.15 -17.20
C ALA A 71 2.49 8.72 -15.96
N THR A 72 3.23 7.88 -15.24
CA THR A 72 3.88 8.25 -13.99
C THR A 72 5.39 8.25 -14.15
N THR A 73 6.02 9.24 -13.57
CA THR A 73 7.48 9.26 -13.38
C THR A 73 7.75 9.30 -11.89
N PHE A 74 8.32 8.23 -11.36
CA PHE A 74 8.74 8.14 -9.97
C PHE A 74 10.26 8.28 -9.88
N SER A 75 10.72 9.25 -9.13
CA SER A 75 12.17 9.50 -8.95
C SER A 75 12.51 9.70 -7.48
N PHE A 76 13.70 9.25 -7.09
CA PHE A 76 14.21 9.41 -5.73
C PHE A 76 15.73 9.37 -5.71
N ARG A 77 16.32 9.78 -4.59
CA ARG A 77 17.73 9.61 -4.27
C ARG A 77 17.91 8.34 -3.44
N LYS A 78 18.82 7.45 -3.84
CA LYS A 78 19.05 6.19 -3.15
C LYS A 78 20.05 6.36 -2.00
N GLY A 79 19.62 5.96 -0.81
CA GLY A 79 20.49 5.87 0.37
C GLY A 79 20.74 7.18 1.10
N GLY A 80 20.32 8.32 0.56
CA GLY A 80 20.47 9.64 1.17
C GLY A 80 20.16 10.75 0.20
N PHE A 81 20.08 12.00 0.67
CA PHE A 81 19.77 13.17 -0.17
C PHE A 81 20.85 13.44 -1.25
N GLU A 82 22.06 13.01 -1.03
CA GLU A 82 23.18 13.08 -1.99
C GLU A 82 23.35 11.80 -2.82
N GLY A 83 22.44 10.84 -2.65
CA GLY A 83 22.50 9.55 -3.33
C GLY A 83 22.23 9.64 -4.83
N GLU A 84 22.54 8.55 -5.53
CA GLU A 84 22.26 8.41 -6.95
C GLU A 84 20.75 8.57 -7.23
N ARG A 85 20.39 9.32 -8.26
CA ARG A 85 19.02 9.47 -8.69
C ARG A 85 18.56 8.22 -9.44
N LYS A 86 17.47 7.62 -8.98
CA LYS A 86 16.76 6.53 -9.65
C LYS A 86 15.45 7.06 -10.22
N THR A 87 15.05 6.55 -11.38
CA THR A 87 13.82 6.96 -12.04
C THR A 87 13.12 5.73 -12.61
N TYR A 88 11.81 5.65 -12.38
CA TYR A 88 10.92 4.61 -12.88
C TYR A 88 9.72 5.23 -13.59
N HIS A 89 9.14 4.50 -14.53
CA HIS A 89 8.00 4.96 -15.32
C HIS A 89 6.83 3.97 -15.26
N PRO A 90 6.18 3.81 -14.10
CA PRO A 90 4.99 2.98 -14.00
C PRO A 90 3.81 3.61 -14.75
N THR A 91 2.84 2.78 -15.09
CA THR A 91 1.57 3.24 -15.67
C THR A 91 0.46 3.01 -14.67
N GLY A 92 -0.29 4.06 -14.36
CA GLY A 92 -1.49 3.99 -13.54
C GLY A 92 -2.72 3.66 -14.40
N TYR A 93 -3.54 2.74 -13.92
CA TYR A 93 -4.81 2.37 -14.56
C TYR A 93 -5.95 2.75 -13.64
N ILE A 94 -6.87 3.60 -14.11
CA ILE A 94 -8.03 3.99 -13.33
C ILE A 94 -8.96 2.78 -13.20
N ILE A 95 -9.10 2.26 -11.99
CA ILE A 95 -9.93 1.08 -11.70
C ILE A 95 -11.36 1.50 -11.40
N ASP A 96 -11.55 2.55 -10.59
CA ASP A 96 -12.86 3.11 -10.28
C ASP A 96 -13.06 4.41 -11.06
N THR A 97 -13.78 4.32 -12.17
CA THR A 97 -14.06 5.48 -13.05
C THR A 97 -15.17 6.40 -12.51
N GLN A 98 -15.87 6.02 -11.46
CA GLN A 98 -16.88 6.87 -10.84
C GLN A 98 -16.25 7.89 -9.90
N SER A 99 -15.33 7.43 -9.05
CA SER A 99 -14.63 8.31 -8.10
C SER A 99 -13.28 8.79 -8.61
N ASN A 100 -12.65 8.05 -9.53
CA ASN A 100 -11.25 8.22 -9.94
C ASN A 100 -10.24 8.16 -8.78
N ALA A 101 -10.62 7.55 -7.66
CA ALA A 101 -9.82 7.52 -6.43
C ALA A 101 -9.03 6.21 -6.25
N VAL A 102 -9.19 5.27 -7.17
CA VAL A 102 -8.49 3.98 -7.17
C VAL A 102 -7.87 3.74 -8.54
N TRP A 103 -6.55 3.59 -8.55
CA TRP A 103 -5.73 3.31 -9.75
C TRP A 103 -4.35 2.76 -9.38
#